data_5aecef583a476a9f59d6061dd75c02e5
#
_entry.id   5aecef583a476a9f59d6061dd75c02e5
#
_cell.length_a   1.000
_cell.length_b   1.000
_cell.length_c   1.000
_cell.angle_alpha   90.00
_cell.angle_beta   90.00
_cell.angle_gamma   90.00
#
_symmetry.space_group_name_H-M   'P 1'
#
loop_
_entity.id
_entity.type
_entity.pdbx_description
1 polymer ?
#
loop_
_entity_poly.entity_id
_entity_poly.type
_entity_poly.pdbx_seq_one_letter_code
_entity_poly.pdbx_strand_id
1 'polypeptide(L)'
;MKRLAHQVWERLSLYLPTLLMGVLALGTYWLVRSTPAPVQSSPAAPVRHEPDYLMSKFAVKTYDSTGRLKSEVLGAQARHFPDTDALEIDNVRIRVFDEAGRLTLATASRALTNSDTSELQLFGDARVVREPVADKAGVLQPRLEFRGEFLHAFMKTERVLSSKPVQLTRGQDQFSADAMSFDNLAQVMELTGRVRGTLVPTPDK
;
A
#
# COMPACT_ATOMS: atom_id res chain seq x y z
N MET A 1 -46.75 -68.86 13.25
CA MET A 1 -46.45 -67.42 13.32
C MET A 1 -45.02 -67.04 12.91
N LYS A 2 -43.97 -67.81 13.11
CA LYS A 2 -42.57 -67.51 12.74
C LYS A 2 -42.28 -67.41 11.25
N ARG A 3 -42.99 -68.23 10.37
CA ARG A 3 -42.78 -68.26 8.93
C ARG A 3 -43.32 -67.04 8.20
N LEU A 4 -44.38 -66.39 8.67
CA LEU A 4 -44.94 -65.20 8.10
C LEU A 4 -44.01 -63.95 8.40
N ALA A 5 -43.43 -63.91 9.55
CA ALA A 5 -42.50 -62.79 9.92
C ALA A 5 -41.22 -62.86 9.04
N HIS A 6 -40.73 -64.02 8.66
CA HIS A 6 -39.53 -64.15 7.84
C HIS A 6 -39.76 -63.70 6.38
N GLN A 7 -40.91 -64.05 5.80
CA GLN A 7 -41.28 -63.61 4.45
C GLN A 7 -41.53 -62.09 4.35
N VAL A 8 -42.06 -61.49 5.39
CA VAL A 8 -42.22 -60.03 5.46
C VAL A 8 -40.88 -59.33 5.59
N TRP A 9 -39.97 -59.91 6.37
CA TRP A 9 -38.62 -59.38 6.58
C TRP A 9 -37.77 -59.44 5.28
N GLU A 10 -37.83 -60.54 4.52
CA GLU A 10 -37.13 -60.68 3.23
C GLU A 10 -37.63 -59.67 2.19
N ARG A 11 -38.94 -59.48 2.08
CA ARG A 11 -39.52 -58.49 1.18
C ARG A 11 -39.20 -57.06 1.63
N LEU A 12 -39.18 -56.80 2.91
CA LEU A 12 -38.85 -55.49 3.46
C LEU A 12 -37.37 -55.16 3.19
N SER A 13 -36.45 -56.12 3.31
CA SER A 13 -35.03 -55.89 3.00
C SER A 13 -34.78 -55.64 1.51
N LEU A 14 -35.63 -56.18 0.61
CA LEU A 14 -35.54 -55.96 -0.84
C LEU A 14 -35.97 -54.52 -1.24
N TYR A 15 -36.97 -53.97 -0.54
CA TYR A 15 -37.49 -52.63 -0.81
C TYR A 15 -36.81 -51.52 0.01
N LEU A 16 -36.07 -51.88 1.06
CA LEU A 16 -35.38 -50.94 1.94
C LEU A 16 -34.43 -50.01 1.18
N PRO A 17 -33.57 -50.50 0.23
CA PRO A 17 -32.68 -49.63 -0.52
C PRO A 17 -33.44 -48.62 -1.41
N THR A 18 -34.53 -49.11 -2.04
CA THR A 18 -35.38 -48.25 -2.91
C THR A 18 -36.11 -47.18 -2.11
N LEU A 19 -36.59 -47.55 -0.94
CA LEU A 19 -37.27 -46.59 -0.03
C LEU A 19 -36.29 -45.57 0.52
N LEU A 20 -35.05 -46.02 0.86
CA LEU A 20 -33.97 -45.12 1.31
C LEU A 20 -33.58 -44.14 0.21
N MET A 21 -33.44 -44.61 -1.04
CA MET A 21 -33.18 -43.74 -2.19
C MET A 21 -34.32 -42.73 -2.41
N GLY A 22 -35.57 -43.13 -2.25
CA GLY A 22 -36.72 -42.23 -2.36
C GLY A 22 -36.68 -41.12 -1.29
N VAL A 23 -36.34 -41.49 -0.05
CA VAL A 23 -36.23 -40.50 1.06
C VAL A 23 -35.07 -39.52 0.82
N LEU A 24 -33.91 -40.04 0.36
CA LEU A 24 -32.76 -39.19 0.01
C LEU A 24 -33.09 -38.25 -1.15
N ALA A 25 -33.76 -38.74 -2.20
CA ALA A 25 -34.17 -37.92 -3.34
C ALA A 25 -35.15 -36.80 -2.93
N LEU A 26 -36.12 -37.15 -2.08
CA LEU A 26 -37.07 -36.15 -1.53
C LEU A 26 -36.33 -35.11 -0.64
N GLY A 27 -35.40 -35.57 0.21
CA GLY A 27 -34.59 -34.71 1.03
C GLY A 27 -33.73 -33.74 0.20
N THR A 28 -33.07 -34.27 -0.83
CA THR A 28 -32.27 -33.43 -1.75
C THR A 28 -33.13 -32.44 -2.53
N TYR A 29 -34.28 -32.89 -3.02
CA TYR A 29 -35.26 -32.03 -3.70
C TYR A 29 -35.73 -30.87 -2.79
N TRP A 30 -36.06 -31.19 -1.54
CA TRP A 30 -36.48 -30.24 -0.55
C TRP A 30 -35.35 -29.25 -0.22
N LEU A 31 -34.11 -29.72 -0.07
CA LEU A 31 -32.93 -28.91 0.20
C LEU A 31 -32.67 -27.93 -0.95
N VAL A 32 -32.73 -28.39 -2.20
CA VAL A 32 -32.54 -27.51 -3.38
C VAL A 32 -33.63 -26.45 -3.45
N ARG A 33 -34.86 -26.80 -3.10
CA ARG A 33 -35.98 -25.85 -3.11
C ARG A 33 -35.99 -24.87 -1.93
N SER A 34 -35.34 -25.25 -0.84
CA SER A 34 -35.16 -24.41 0.37
C SER A 34 -33.94 -23.50 0.26
N THR A 35 -33.08 -23.69 -0.75
CA THR A 35 -31.94 -22.81 -1.00
C THR A 35 -32.47 -21.44 -1.39
N PRO A 36 -32.15 -20.35 -0.67
CA PRO A 36 -32.55 -19.00 -1.07
C PRO A 36 -32.07 -18.77 -2.51
N ALA A 37 -32.93 -18.21 -3.35
CA ALA A 37 -32.53 -17.80 -4.69
C ALA A 37 -31.29 -16.91 -4.57
N PRO A 38 -30.25 -17.11 -5.42
CA PRO A 38 -29.10 -16.22 -5.41
C PRO A 38 -29.64 -14.78 -5.50
N VAL A 39 -29.28 -13.99 -4.49
CA VAL A 39 -29.64 -12.57 -4.47
C VAL A 39 -29.14 -12.03 -5.79
N GLN A 40 -30.05 -11.70 -6.70
CA GLN A 40 -29.70 -10.99 -7.93
C GLN A 40 -28.89 -9.80 -7.47
N SER A 41 -27.62 -9.74 -7.92
CA SER A 41 -26.74 -8.64 -7.61
C SER A 41 -27.50 -7.36 -7.87
N SER A 42 -27.90 -6.64 -6.83
CA SER A 42 -28.48 -5.30 -6.97
C SER A 42 -27.62 -4.57 -8.00
N PRO A 43 -28.22 -3.81 -8.94
CA PRO A 43 -27.43 -2.99 -9.83
C PRO A 43 -26.40 -2.27 -8.97
N ALA A 44 -25.12 -2.38 -9.36
CA ALA A 44 -23.99 -1.89 -8.58
C ALA A 44 -24.36 -0.48 -8.10
N ALA A 45 -24.44 -0.30 -6.79
CA ALA A 45 -24.70 1.01 -6.22
C ALA A 45 -23.67 1.97 -6.83
N PRO A 46 -24.08 3.22 -7.18
CA PRO A 46 -23.13 4.17 -7.75
C PRO A 46 -21.90 4.20 -6.87
N VAL A 47 -20.73 4.07 -7.49
CA VAL A 47 -19.44 4.05 -6.81
C VAL A 47 -19.34 5.33 -5.99
N ARG A 48 -19.51 5.23 -4.68
CA ARG A 48 -19.41 6.34 -3.76
C ARG A 48 -17.95 6.46 -3.34
N HIS A 49 -17.42 7.67 -3.38
CA HIS A 49 -16.10 7.97 -2.82
C HIS A 49 -16.22 8.04 -1.30
N GLU A 50 -16.40 6.88 -0.68
CA GLU A 50 -16.52 6.73 0.77
C GLU A 50 -15.47 5.73 1.24
N PRO A 51 -14.76 6.02 2.35
CA PRO A 51 -13.77 5.10 2.88
C PRO A 51 -14.46 3.85 3.42
N ASP A 52 -13.94 2.66 3.08
CA ASP A 52 -14.41 1.37 3.59
C ASP A 52 -13.76 0.99 4.93
N TYR A 53 -12.57 1.52 5.21
CA TYR A 53 -11.96 1.41 6.54
C TYR A 53 -11.17 2.65 6.92
N LEU A 54 -10.99 2.80 8.23
CA LEU A 54 -10.33 3.91 8.87
C LEU A 54 -9.41 3.41 9.98
N MET A 55 -8.19 3.93 10.02
CA MET A 55 -7.24 3.70 11.10
C MET A 55 -6.91 5.04 11.78
N SER A 56 -6.77 5.03 13.11
CA SER A 56 -6.37 6.22 13.88
C SER A 56 -5.12 5.94 14.69
N LYS A 57 -4.19 6.91 14.72
CA LYS A 57 -2.93 6.85 15.49
C LYS A 57 -2.20 5.53 15.26
N PHE A 58 -1.90 5.23 14.00
CA PHE A 58 -1.33 3.95 13.61
C PHE A 58 0.17 4.02 13.36
N ALA A 59 0.81 2.85 13.44
CA ALA A 59 2.18 2.62 13.03
C ALA A 59 2.27 1.28 12.29
N VAL A 60 2.68 1.33 11.02
CA VAL A 60 2.91 0.13 10.20
C VAL A 60 4.41 -0.06 10.03
N LYS A 61 4.92 -1.25 10.33
CA LYS A 61 6.32 -1.61 10.18
C LYS A 61 6.45 -2.76 9.20
N THR A 62 7.36 -2.61 8.24
CA THR A 62 7.72 -3.65 7.28
C THR A 62 9.15 -4.09 7.53
N TYR A 63 9.36 -5.39 7.52
CA TYR A 63 10.67 -6.01 7.75
C TYR A 63 11.14 -6.73 6.48
N ASP A 64 12.45 -6.80 6.27
CA ASP A 64 13.03 -7.60 5.21
C ASP A 64 13.04 -9.10 5.57
N SER A 65 13.49 -9.96 4.64
CA SER A 65 13.57 -11.41 4.84
C SER A 65 14.54 -11.83 5.96
N THR A 66 15.39 -10.92 6.42
CA THR A 66 16.34 -11.15 7.53
C THR A 66 15.81 -10.63 8.87
N GLY A 67 14.60 -10.07 8.90
CA GLY A 67 13.97 -9.50 10.09
C GLY A 67 14.43 -8.08 10.44
N ARG A 68 15.18 -7.40 9.57
CA ARG A 68 15.58 -6.00 9.77
C ARG A 68 14.43 -5.08 9.35
N LEU A 69 14.26 -3.98 10.10
CA LEU A 69 13.27 -2.96 9.76
C LEU A 69 13.61 -2.33 8.40
N LYS A 70 12.70 -2.48 7.43
CA LYS A 70 12.81 -1.90 6.09
C LYS A 70 12.10 -0.56 6.00
N SER A 71 10.90 -0.46 6.56
CA SER A 71 10.15 0.80 6.59
C SER A 71 9.22 0.87 7.80
N GLU A 72 8.92 2.10 8.20
CA GLU A 72 7.94 2.43 9.22
C GLU A 72 7.12 3.62 8.75
N VAL A 73 5.79 3.49 8.79
CA VAL A 73 4.83 4.53 8.44
C VAL A 73 3.98 4.84 9.66
N LEU A 74 3.99 6.10 10.09
CA LEU A 74 3.13 6.60 11.15
C LEU A 74 2.17 7.63 10.57
N GLY A 75 0.94 7.67 11.09
CA GLY A 75 -0.06 8.65 10.70
C GLY A 75 -1.06 8.92 11.82
N ALA A 76 -1.65 10.10 11.79
CA ALA A 76 -2.73 10.45 12.72
C ALA A 76 -4.02 9.71 12.35
N GLN A 77 -4.33 9.64 11.06
CA GLN A 77 -5.49 8.95 10.51
C GLN A 77 -5.15 8.42 9.12
N ALA A 78 -5.67 7.25 8.77
CA ALA A 78 -5.66 6.74 7.41
C ALA A 78 -7.06 6.31 6.99
N ARG A 79 -7.40 6.58 5.73
CA ARG A 79 -8.67 6.26 5.07
C ARG A 79 -8.37 5.53 3.77
N HIS A 80 -8.98 4.38 3.57
CA HIS A 80 -8.90 3.67 2.31
C HIS A 80 -10.15 3.92 1.48
N PHE A 81 -9.97 4.17 0.19
CA PHE A 81 -11.02 4.44 -0.76
C PHE A 81 -11.03 3.33 -1.82
N PRO A 82 -12.02 2.42 -1.79
CA PRO A 82 -12.04 1.25 -2.67
C PRO A 82 -12.31 1.58 -4.15
N ASP A 83 -12.89 2.74 -4.43
CA ASP A 83 -13.16 3.21 -5.78
C ASP A 83 -11.89 3.60 -6.56
N THR A 84 -10.88 4.11 -5.85
CA THR A 84 -9.58 4.52 -6.40
C THR A 84 -8.44 3.62 -5.96
N ASP A 85 -8.72 2.64 -5.09
CA ASP A 85 -7.73 1.77 -4.44
C ASP A 85 -6.59 2.58 -3.80
N ALA A 86 -6.96 3.71 -3.20
CA ALA A 86 -6.05 4.68 -2.62
C ALA A 86 -6.15 4.71 -1.10
N LEU A 87 -5.01 4.87 -0.45
CA LEU A 87 -4.89 5.12 0.98
C LEU A 87 -4.47 6.56 1.22
N GLU A 88 -5.32 7.33 1.86
CA GLU A 88 -5.05 8.70 2.27
C GLU A 88 -4.61 8.72 3.74
N ILE A 89 -3.52 9.42 4.06
CA ILE A 89 -2.92 9.46 5.40
C ILE A 89 -2.73 10.90 5.83
N ASP A 90 -3.24 11.27 6.99
CA ASP A 90 -3.05 12.58 7.60
C ASP A 90 -1.84 12.59 8.53
N ASN A 91 -1.06 13.69 8.50
CA ASN A 91 0.14 13.92 9.33
C ASN A 91 1.12 12.74 9.24
N VAL A 92 1.51 12.42 8.01
CA VAL A 92 2.34 11.25 7.73
C VAL A 92 3.79 11.48 8.11
N ARG A 93 4.41 10.43 8.68
CA ARG A 93 5.85 10.31 8.86
C ARG A 93 6.29 8.92 8.40
N ILE A 94 7.19 8.88 7.44
CA ILE A 94 7.70 7.64 6.83
C ILE A 94 9.20 7.57 7.07
N ARG A 95 9.67 6.43 7.51
CA ARG A 95 11.09 6.07 7.65
C ARG A 95 11.37 4.90 6.74
N VAL A 96 12.35 5.01 5.88
CA VAL A 96 12.78 3.93 4.98
C VAL A 96 14.27 3.71 5.16
N PHE A 97 14.67 2.46 5.28
CA PHE A 97 16.05 2.04 5.34
C PHE A 97 16.41 1.31 4.05
N ASP A 98 17.48 1.73 3.40
CA ASP A 98 18.01 0.99 2.24
C ASP A 98 18.85 -0.24 2.68
N GLU A 99 19.36 -1.00 1.72
CA GLU A 99 20.17 -2.20 1.98
C GLU A 99 21.44 -1.89 2.77
N ALA A 100 21.98 -0.67 2.64
CA ALA A 100 23.14 -0.20 3.39
C ALA A 100 22.77 0.35 4.80
N GLY A 101 21.48 0.33 5.16
CA GLY A 101 20.97 0.87 6.43
C GLY A 101 20.83 2.39 6.47
N ARG A 102 20.92 3.08 5.33
CA ARG A 102 20.76 4.52 5.23
C ARG A 102 19.31 4.91 5.42
N LEU A 103 19.06 5.87 6.31
CA LEU A 103 17.74 6.37 6.62
C LEU A 103 17.32 7.44 5.62
N THR A 104 16.12 7.27 5.05
CA THR A 104 15.33 8.31 4.39
C THR A 104 14.10 8.59 5.23
N LEU A 105 13.86 9.85 5.57
CA LEU A 105 12.71 10.31 6.33
C LEU A 105 11.82 11.16 5.40
N ALA A 106 10.54 10.82 5.29
CA ALA A 106 9.55 11.64 4.60
C ALA A 106 8.46 12.08 5.57
N THR A 107 8.06 13.35 5.48
CA THR A 107 6.98 13.93 6.28
C THR A 107 6.10 14.83 5.41
N ALA A 108 4.81 14.89 5.70
CA ALA A 108 3.86 15.79 5.05
C ALA A 108 2.60 15.94 5.91
N SER A 109 1.82 16.97 5.65
CA SER A 109 0.50 17.14 6.27
C SER A 109 -0.47 16.05 5.80
N ARG A 110 -0.36 15.62 4.53
CA ARG A 110 -1.17 14.55 3.95
C ARG A 110 -0.35 13.74 2.95
N ALA A 111 -0.60 12.44 2.91
CA ALA A 111 -0.08 11.54 1.88
C ALA A 111 -1.20 10.79 1.19
N LEU A 112 -0.99 10.47 -0.07
CA LEU A 112 -1.82 9.56 -0.87
C LEU A 112 -0.91 8.49 -1.44
N THR A 113 -1.28 7.23 -1.27
CA THR A 113 -0.56 6.08 -1.84
C THR A 113 -1.55 5.11 -2.45
N ASN A 114 -1.14 4.39 -3.48
CA ASN A 114 -1.89 3.25 -4.01
C ASN A 114 -1.70 2.01 -3.12
N SER A 115 -2.51 0.98 -3.30
CA SER A 115 -2.53 -0.23 -2.48
C SER A 115 -1.21 -1.00 -2.50
N ASP A 116 -0.50 -1.02 -3.66
CA ASP A 116 0.80 -1.68 -3.80
C ASP A 116 1.97 -0.82 -3.31
N THR A 117 1.70 0.39 -2.77
CA THR A 117 2.68 1.36 -2.27
C THR A 117 3.80 1.70 -3.27
N SER A 118 3.53 1.54 -4.57
CA SER A 118 4.50 1.88 -5.63
C SER A 118 4.60 3.37 -5.89
N GLU A 119 3.56 4.12 -5.54
CA GLU A 119 3.49 5.57 -5.67
C GLU A 119 3.11 6.21 -4.34
N LEU A 120 3.77 7.32 -4.03
CA LEU A 120 3.51 8.10 -2.83
C LEU A 120 3.47 9.58 -3.20
N GLN A 121 2.35 10.21 -3.00
CA GLN A 121 2.19 11.65 -3.15
C GLN A 121 2.12 12.30 -1.77
N LEU A 122 2.93 13.32 -1.55
CA LEU A 122 3.03 14.07 -0.31
C LEU A 122 2.51 15.50 -0.54
N PHE A 123 1.62 15.95 0.30
CA PHE A 123 0.96 17.27 0.20
C PHE A 123 1.09 18.05 1.50
N GLY A 124 1.34 19.35 1.36
CA GLY A 124 1.43 20.29 2.47
C GLY A 124 2.69 20.08 3.32
N ASP A 125 3.62 21.02 3.25
CA ASP A 125 4.94 20.98 3.90
C ASP A 125 5.65 19.63 3.67
N ALA A 126 5.58 19.13 2.43
CA ALA A 126 6.20 17.89 2.05
C ALA A 126 7.72 18.02 2.15
N ARG A 127 8.33 17.07 2.88
CA ARG A 127 9.75 17.07 3.15
C ARG A 127 10.30 15.66 3.07
N VAL A 128 11.35 15.48 2.28
CA VAL A 128 12.09 14.20 2.18
C VAL A 128 13.54 14.46 2.52
N VAL A 129 14.06 13.78 3.52
CA VAL A 129 15.44 13.91 3.99
C VAL A 129 16.12 12.57 3.87
N ARG A 130 17.25 12.53 3.19
CA ARG A 130 18.18 11.42 3.20
C ARG A 130 19.39 11.80 4.07
N GLU A 131 19.63 11.04 5.09
CA GLU A 131 20.75 11.30 6.02
C GLU A 131 22.10 10.98 5.34
N PRO A 132 23.17 11.69 5.76
CA PRO A 132 24.50 11.43 5.21
C PRO A 132 24.96 10.00 5.54
N VAL A 133 25.70 9.40 4.61
CA VAL A 133 26.28 8.07 4.78
C VAL A 133 27.60 8.00 4.03
N ALA A 134 28.57 7.25 4.57
CA ALA A 134 29.77 6.89 3.83
C ALA A 134 29.42 5.78 2.81
N ASP A 135 29.79 5.95 1.55
CA ASP A 135 29.67 4.90 0.55
C ASP A 135 30.70 3.78 0.78
N LYS A 136 30.69 2.75 -0.07
CA LYS A 136 31.62 1.61 0.03
C LYS A 136 33.09 2.00 -0.15
N ALA A 137 33.35 3.16 -0.76
CA ALA A 137 34.69 3.72 -0.94
C ALA A 137 35.10 4.66 0.23
N GLY A 138 34.24 4.84 1.24
CA GLY A 138 34.46 5.73 2.37
C GLY A 138 34.18 7.20 2.07
N VAL A 139 33.64 7.53 0.89
CA VAL A 139 33.27 8.90 0.52
C VAL A 139 31.94 9.24 1.18
N LEU A 140 31.93 10.34 1.94
CA LEU A 140 30.74 10.80 2.63
C LEU A 140 29.73 11.38 1.60
N GLN A 141 28.63 10.71 1.42
CA GLN A 141 27.48 11.25 0.69
C GLN A 141 26.79 12.29 1.57
N PRO A 142 26.67 13.54 1.11
CA PRO A 142 26.09 14.60 1.91
C PRO A 142 24.61 14.37 2.16
N ARG A 143 24.10 15.01 3.20
CA ARG A 143 22.66 15.08 3.47
C ARG A 143 21.96 15.68 2.27
N LEU A 144 20.85 15.04 1.86
CA LEU A 144 19.99 15.52 0.76
C LEU A 144 18.60 15.77 1.31
N GLU A 145 18.06 16.97 1.07
CA GLU A 145 16.73 17.35 1.52
C GLU A 145 15.94 18.00 0.40
N PHE A 146 14.73 17.49 0.17
CA PHE A 146 13.72 18.08 -0.71
C PHE A 146 12.61 18.65 0.17
N ARG A 147 12.15 19.87 -0.12
CA ARG A 147 11.04 20.52 0.57
C ARG A 147 10.15 21.24 -0.43
N GLY A 148 8.83 21.12 -0.29
CA GLY A 148 7.84 21.80 -1.13
C GLY A 148 6.41 21.51 -0.68
N GLU A 149 5.46 22.11 -1.37
CA GLU A 149 4.04 21.87 -1.11
C GLU A 149 3.55 20.54 -1.68
N PHE A 150 4.32 19.95 -2.62
CA PHE A 150 3.98 18.69 -3.28
C PHE A 150 5.24 17.93 -3.70
N LEU A 151 5.30 16.66 -3.35
CA LEU A 151 6.32 15.73 -3.83
C LEU A 151 5.65 14.42 -4.24
N HIS A 152 6.02 13.86 -5.38
CA HIS A 152 5.55 12.58 -5.89
C HIS A 152 6.72 11.62 -6.02
N ALA A 153 6.71 10.55 -5.24
CA ALA A 153 7.74 9.53 -5.24
C ALA A 153 7.24 8.24 -5.92
N PHE A 154 8.03 7.72 -6.84
CA PHE A 154 7.82 6.44 -7.52
C PHE A 154 8.81 5.42 -6.94
N MET A 155 8.32 4.53 -6.10
CA MET A 155 9.18 3.64 -5.31
C MET A 155 9.91 2.59 -6.15
N LYS A 156 9.27 2.10 -7.23
CA LYS A 156 9.87 1.08 -8.12
C LYS A 156 10.99 1.62 -9.01
N THR A 157 10.87 2.88 -9.44
CA THR A 157 11.84 3.55 -10.31
C THR A 157 12.76 4.49 -9.56
N GLU A 158 12.60 4.60 -8.25
CA GLU A 158 13.34 5.49 -7.35
C GLU A 158 13.39 6.94 -7.83
N ARG A 159 12.29 7.42 -8.39
CA ARG A 159 12.17 8.79 -8.90
C ARG A 159 11.34 9.64 -7.96
N VAL A 160 11.72 10.91 -7.83
CA VAL A 160 10.95 11.92 -7.09
C VAL A 160 10.68 13.10 -8.02
N LEU A 161 9.41 13.47 -8.14
CA LEU A 161 8.96 14.59 -8.98
C LEU A 161 8.30 15.66 -8.11
N SER A 162 8.39 16.90 -8.54
CA SER A 162 7.55 17.99 -8.04
C SER A 162 7.08 18.84 -9.22
N SER A 163 5.77 19.05 -9.32
CA SER A 163 5.14 20.01 -10.24
C SER A 163 4.84 21.34 -9.57
N LYS A 164 5.27 21.51 -8.33
CA LYS A 164 5.13 22.74 -7.52
C LYS A 164 6.50 23.24 -7.14
N PRO A 165 6.61 24.53 -6.73
CA PRO A 165 7.89 25.09 -6.26
C PRO A 165 8.53 24.20 -5.20
N VAL A 166 9.82 23.93 -5.38
CA VAL A 166 10.60 23.04 -4.55
C VAL A 166 11.92 23.68 -4.16
N GLN A 167 12.36 23.38 -2.95
CA GLN A 167 13.69 23.67 -2.45
C GLN A 167 14.46 22.37 -2.27
N LEU A 168 15.69 22.37 -2.69
CA LEU A 168 16.63 21.28 -2.52
C LEU A 168 17.83 21.78 -1.73
N THR A 169 18.26 21.00 -0.75
CA THR A 169 19.52 21.21 -0.04
C THR A 169 20.38 19.96 -0.16
N ARG A 170 21.63 20.12 -0.62
CA ARG A 170 22.63 19.05 -0.71
C ARG A 170 23.88 19.48 0.05
N GLY A 171 24.07 18.95 1.24
CA GLY A 171 25.12 19.43 2.13
C GLY A 171 24.88 20.91 2.50
N GLN A 172 25.73 21.81 1.98
CA GLN A 172 25.60 23.25 2.13
C GLN A 172 25.01 23.94 0.89
N ASP A 173 24.96 23.24 -0.24
CA ASP A 173 24.38 23.77 -1.48
C ASP A 173 22.87 23.85 -1.40
N GLN A 174 22.30 24.94 -1.92
CA GLN A 174 20.86 25.17 -1.93
C GLN A 174 20.39 25.49 -3.34
N PHE A 175 19.28 24.88 -3.74
CA PHE A 175 18.64 25.12 -5.03
C PHE A 175 17.15 25.34 -4.82
N SER A 176 16.55 26.16 -5.68
CA SER A 176 15.10 26.31 -5.79
C SER A 176 14.67 26.31 -7.23
N ALA A 177 13.50 25.78 -7.53
CA ALA A 177 12.93 25.71 -8.87
C ALA A 177 11.40 25.66 -8.81
N ASP A 178 10.74 25.90 -9.92
CA ASP A 178 9.28 25.78 -10.02
C ASP A 178 8.82 24.33 -10.16
N ALA A 179 9.66 23.47 -10.73
CA ALA A 179 9.44 22.03 -10.83
C ALA A 179 10.76 21.27 -10.77
N MET A 180 10.68 19.98 -10.40
CA MET A 180 11.84 19.11 -10.23
C MET A 180 11.54 17.69 -10.67
N SER A 181 12.53 17.04 -11.27
CA SER A 181 12.62 15.59 -11.46
C SER A 181 13.96 15.09 -10.94
N PHE A 182 13.93 14.13 -10.03
CA PHE A 182 15.13 13.48 -9.51
C PHE A 182 15.05 11.98 -9.76
N ASP A 183 16.04 11.43 -10.46
CA ASP A 183 16.22 10.00 -10.68
C ASP A 183 17.38 9.52 -9.79
N ASN A 184 17.05 8.71 -8.78
CA ASN A 184 18.03 8.24 -7.81
C ASN A 184 18.93 7.13 -8.38
N LEU A 185 18.46 6.36 -9.36
CA LEU A 185 19.27 5.30 -9.98
C LEU A 185 20.31 5.91 -10.92
N ALA A 186 19.89 6.85 -11.75
CA ALA A 186 20.79 7.57 -12.66
C ALA A 186 21.60 8.68 -11.97
N GLN A 187 21.25 9.06 -10.73
CA GLN A 187 21.80 10.21 -9.97
C GLN A 187 21.69 11.52 -10.75
N VAL A 188 20.63 11.66 -11.53
CA VAL A 188 20.35 12.85 -12.36
C VAL A 188 19.23 13.65 -11.71
N MET A 189 19.46 14.97 -11.66
CA MET A 189 18.46 15.93 -11.21
C MET A 189 18.22 16.96 -12.30
N GLU A 190 16.96 17.17 -12.61
CA GLU A 190 16.49 18.20 -13.52
C GLU A 190 15.63 19.20 -12.76
N LEU A 191 15.99 20.47 -12.85
CA LEU A 191 15.27 21.59 -12.26
C LEU A 191 14.73 22.48 -13.38
N THR A 192 13.44 22.84 -13.29
CA THR A 192 12.76 23.57 -14.37
C THR A 192 12.06 24.81 -13.79
N GLY A 193 11.95 25.86 -14.61
CA GLY A 193 11.34 27.13 -14.27
C GLY A 193 12.37 28.13 -13.70
N ARG A 194 11.99 28.89 -12.69
CA ARG A 194 12.86 29.93 -12.08
C ARG A 194 13.91 29.29 -11.18
N VAL A 195 14.91 28.67 -11.81
CA VAL A 195 15.99 28.00 -11.08
C VAL A 195 16.93 29.02 -10.44
N ARG A 196 17.20 28.84 -9.16
CA ARG A 196 18.23 29.57 -8.39
C ARG A 196 19.08 28.57 -7.65
N GLY A 197 20.38 28.77 -7.62
CA GLY A 197 21.33 27.93 -6.90
C GLY A 197 22.36 28.76 -6.13
N THR A 198 22.66 28.33 -4.92
CA THR A 198 23.77 28.82 -4.12
C THR A 198 24.71 27.65 -3.87
N LEU A 199 25.92 27.74 -4.39
CA LEU A 199 26.98 26.73 -4.20
C LEU A 199 27.97 27.24 -3.18
N VAL A 200 28.30 26.41 -2.19
CA VAL A 200 29.30 26.73 -1.16
C VAL A 200 30.58 25.95 -1.52
N PRO A 201 31.66 26.65 -1.90
CA PRO A 201 32.92 25.97 -2.19
C PRO A 201 33.41 25.15 -1.00
N THR A 202 33.68 23.88 -1.20
CA THR A 202 34.38 23.06 -0.21
C THR A 202 35.85 23.45 -0.28
N PRO A 203 36.50 23.86 0.82
CA PRO A 203 37.94 24.12 0.79
C PRO A 203 38.68 22.83 0.44
N ASP A 204 39.48 22.88 -0.61
CA ASP A 204 40.41 21.79 -0.95
C ASP A 204 41.27 21.47 0.24
N LYS A 205 41.33 20.17 0.62
CA LYS A 205 42.22 19.63 1.64
C LYS A 205 43.56 19.26 1.02
#